data_690f692271135a98d54849cb184ea73e
#
_entry.id   690f692271135a98d54849cb184ea73e
#
_cell.length_a   1.000
_cell.length_b   1.000
_cell.length_c   1.000
_cell.angle_alpha   90.00
_cell.angle_beta   90.00
_cell.angle_gamma   90.00
#
_symmetry.space_group_name_H-M   'P 1'
#
loop_
_entity.id
_entity.type
_entity.pdbx_description
1 polymer ?
#
loop_
_entity_poly.entity_id
_entity_poly.type
_entity_poly.pdbx_seq_one_letter_code
_entity_poly.pdbx_strand_id
1 'polypeptide(L)'
;MVQISFLDLKKEVHFIAVRSRGPGGQNVNKVSSAAVLYWDFTHSKLISDHQRDLIRYRLQGAINKEGQIYTRSDEYRDLDRNKTRCLEKLENLLATAFFKPKKRTATKPTRSSKLRKLESKNRRSETKKMRQKVR
;
A
#
# COMPACT_ATOMS: atom_id res chain seq x y z
N MET A 1 -13.17 7.54 12.10
CA MET A 1 -12.36 7.60 10.87
C MET A 1 -12.48 9.00 10.30
N VAL A 2 -11.42 9.78 10.26
CA VAL A 2 -11.45 11.07 9.55
C VAL A 2 -11.35 10.71 8.06
N GLN A 3 -12.49 10.76 7.37
CA GLN A 3 -12.51 10.71 5.91
C GLN A 3 -12.12 12.10 5.41
N ILE A 4 -10.92 12.24 4.89
CA ILE A 4 -10.54 13.45 4.18
C ILE A 4 -11.37 13.45 2.89
N SER A 5 -12.13 14.51 2.66
CA SER A 5 -12.96 14.62 1.47
C SER A 5 -12.08 14.72 0.22
N PHE A 6 -12.39 13.92 -0.80
CA PHE A 6 -11.75 13.99 -2.12
C PHE A 6 -11.76 15.41 -2.72
N LEU A 7 -12.87 16.13 -2.52
CA LEU A 7 -13.02 17.49 -3.02
C LEU A 7 -12.07 18.48 -2.33
N ASP A 8 -11.80 18.28 -1.05
CA ASP A 8 -10.91 19.17 -0.31
C ASP A 8 -9.44 18.86 -0.61
N LEU A 9 -9.07 17.59 -0.73
CA LEU A 9 -7.75 17.19 -1.22
C LEU A 9 -7.44 17.81 -2.59
N LYS A 10 -8.41 17.81 -3.51
CA LYS A 10 -8.24 18.37 -4.85
C LYS A 10 -7.89 19.86 -4.85
N LYS A 11 -8.27 20.60 -3.79
CA LYS A 11 -7.95 22.04 -3.65
C LYS A 11 -6.51 22.29 -3.18
N GLU A 12 -5.92 21.35 -2.44
CA GLU A 12 -4.59 21.52 -1.85
C GLU A 12 -3.47 20.85 -2.69
N VAL A 13 -3.81 20.04 -3.68
CA VAL A 13 -2.84 19.34 -4.52
C VAL A 13 -2.43 20.16 -5.73
N HIS A 14 -1.19 20.00 -6.14
CA HIS A 14 -0.65 20.57 -7.38
C HIS A 14 -0.36 19.47 -8.40
N PHE A 15 -0.73 19.70 -9.67
CA PHE A 15 -0.51 18.77 -10.77
C PHE A 15 0.48 19.30 -11.77
N ILE A 16 1.40 18.43 -12.22
CA ILE A 16 2.31 18.68 -13.31
C ILE A 16 2.07 17.65 -14.41
N ALA A 17 1.86 18.12 -15.65
CA ALA A 17 1.78 17.23 -16.80
C ALA A 17 3.20 16.88 -17.26
N VAL A 18 3.47 15.58 -17.42
CA VAL A 18 4.77 15.07 -17.86
C VAL A 18 4.59 14.07 -18.99
N ARG A 19 5.66 13.77 -19.71
CA ARG A 19 5.65 12.75 -20.76
C ARG A 19 5.46 11.36 -20.12
N SER A 20 4.65 10.53 -20.78
CA SER A 20 4.47 9.14 -20.37
C SER A 20 5.77 8.35 -20.54
N ARG A 21 5.97 7.32 -19.70
CA ARG A 21 7.09 6.38 -19.83
C ARG A 21 6.60 5.15 -20.58
N GLY A 22 7.33 4.70 -21.57
CA GLY A 22 7.03 3.44 -22.28
C GLY A 22 7.72 3.36 -23.63
N PRO A 23 7.88 2.15 -24.17
CA PRO A 23 8.30 1.95 -25.55
C PRO A 23 7.13 2.41 -26.44
N GLY A 24 7.15 3.64 -26.89
CA GLY A 24 6.06 4.22 -27.65
C GLY A 24 6.55 4.94 -28.88
N GLY A 25 5.72 4.94 -29.94
CA GLY A 25 5.94 5.69 -31.16
C GLY A 25 5.91 7.21 -30.93
N GLN A 26 5.91 7.98 -32.02
CA GLN A 26 6.06 9.44 -32.00
C GLN A 26 5.10 10.21 -31.06
N ASN A 27 3.89 9.70 -30.81
CA ASN A 27 2.92 10.34 -29.92
C ASN A 27 3.33 10.34 -28.44
N VAL A 28 3.93 9.26 -27.93
CA VAL A 28 4.37 9.16 -26.52
C VAL A 28 5.47 10.18 -26.22
N ASN A 29 6.29 10.51 -27.22
CA ASN A 29 7.40 11.46 -27.06
C ASN A 29 6.97 12.93 -27.21
N LYS A 30 5.80 13.19 -27.80
CA LYS A 30 5.33 14.56 -28.09
C LYS A 30 4.22 15.03 -27.14
N VAL A 31 3.45 14.13 -26.52
CA VAL A 31 2.28 14.48 -25.70
C VAL A 31 2.57 14.24 -24.22
N SER A 32 2.34 15.27 -23.39
CA SER A 32 2.46 15.18 -21.93
C SER A 32 1.14 14.71 -21.32
N SER A 33 0.79 13.44 -21.50
CA SER A 33 -0.45 12.86 -20.99
C SER A 33 -0.33 12.26 -19.58
N ALA A 34 0.87 12.02 -19.10
CA ALA A 34 1.07 11.56 -17.72
C ALA A 34 0.92 12.72 -16.73
N ALA A 35 0.34 12.43 -15.57
CA ALA A 35 0.19 13.37 -14.48
C ALA A 35 1.11 13.01 -13.31
N VAL A 36 1.70 14.02 -12.69
CA VAL A 36 2.35 13.93 -11.39
C VAL A 36 1.62 14.85 -10.45
N LEU A 37 1.21 14.34 -9.31
CA LEU A 37 0.56 15.07 -8.24
C LEU A 37 1.56 15.30 -7.12
N TYR A 38 1.59 16.51 -6.57
CA TYR A 38 2.32 16.89 -5.36
C TYR A 38 1.34 17.42 -4.32
N TRP A 39 1.51 16.98 -3.08
CA TRP A 39 0.74 17.46 -1.95
C TRP A 39 1.64 17.82 -0.78
N ASP A 40 1.56 19.08 -0.37
CA ASP A 40 2.23 19.56 0.83
C ASP A 40 1.36 19.28 2.07
N PHE A 41 1.57 18.10 2.63
CA PHE A 41 0.84 17.68 3.83
C PHE A 41 1.30 18.40 5.09
N THR A 42 2.48 19.05 5.07
CA THR A 42 3.02 19.75 6.25
C THR A 42 2.23 21.00 6.58
N HIS A 43 1.78 21.72 5.57
CA HIS A 43 1.00 22.94 5.69
C HIS A 43 -0.51 22.71 5.47
N SER A 44 -0.93 21.48 5.22
CA SER A 44 -2.34 21.15 4.99
C SER A 44 -3.20 21.43 6.23
N LYS A 45 -4.37 22.03 6.01
CA LYS A 45 -5.40 22.27 7.04
C LYS A 45 -6.35 21.07 7.21
N LEU A 46 -6.26 20.07 6.34
CA LEU A 46 -7.16 18.91 6.30
C LEU A 46 -6.78 17.82 7.30
N ILE A 47 -5.56 17.87 7.83
CA ILE A 47 -5.01 16.82 8.70
C ILE A 47 -4.50 17.39 10.02
N SER A 48 -4.63 16.60 11.09
CA SER A 48 -4.08 16.92 12.41
C SER A 48 -2.57 16.65 12.48
N ASP A 49 -1.90 17.20 13.50
CA ASP A 49 -0.46 16.98 13.73
C ASP A 49 -0.13 15.48 13.90
N HIS A 50 -0.96 14.75 14.65
CA HIS A 50 -0.81 13.31 14.78
C HIS A 50 -0.89 12.56 13.43
N GLN A 51 -1.76 13.00 12.52
CA GLN A 51 -1.86 12.43 11.17
C GLN A 51 -0.62 12.78 10.32
N ARG A 52 -0.06 13.99 10.48
CA ARG A 52 1.22 14.36 9.82
C ARG A 52 2.37 13.44 10.25
N ASP A 53 2.46 13.15 11.54
CA ASP A 53 3.50 12.24 12.06
C ASP A 53 3.31 10.81 11.55
N LEU A 54 2.06 10.32 11.46
CA LEU A 54 1.76 9.02 10.86
C LEU A 54 2.16 8.97 9.38
N ILE A 55 1.89 10.02 8.61
CA ILE A 55 2.30 10.14 7.21
C ILE A 55 3.83 10.09 7.11
N ARG A 56 4.54 10.91 7.88
CA ARG A 56 6.00 10.92 7.89
C ARG A 56 6.59 9.55 8.21
N TYR A 57 6.02 8.86 9.18
CA TYR A 57 6.50 7.55 9.60
C TYR A 57 6.17 6.43 8.60
N ARG A 58 4.95 6.41 8.06
CA ARG A 58 4.46 5.28 7.26
C ARG A 58 4.66 5.45 5.76
N LEU A 59 4.73 6.67 5.25
CA LEU A 59 4.82 6.98 3.82
C LEU A 59 6.17 7.56 3.41
N GLN A 60 7.25 7.26 4.13
CA GLN A 60 8.61 7.77 3.82
C GLN A 60 9.00 7.59 2.35
N GLY A 61 8.64 6.44 1.74
CA GLY A 61 8.95 6.15 0.34
C GLY A 61 8.13 6.94 -0.69
N ALA A 62 7.04 7.61 -0.27
CA ALA A 62 6.21 8.45 -1.13
C ALA A 62 6.47 9.95 -0.93
N ILE A 63 7.36 10.32 -0.02
CA ILE A 63 7.74 11.69 0.29
C ILE A 63 8.99 12.05 -0.52
N ASN A 64 8.95 13.17 -1.25
CA ASN A 64 10.09 13.70 -1.99
C ASN A 64 11.09 14.43 -1.06
N LYS A 65 12.19 14.90 -1.63
CA LYS A 65 13.24 15.64 -0.87
C LYS A 65 12.74 16.97 -0.30
N GLU A 66 11.68 17.52 -0.85
CA GLU A 66 11.04 18.78 -0.43
C GLU A 66 9.99 18.56 0.67
N GLY A 67 9.79 17.31 1.13
CA GLY A 67 8.85 16.97 2.18
C GLY A 67 7.39 16.86 1.71
N GLN A 68 7.14 16.79 0.38
CA GLN A 68 5.81 16.65 -0.19
C GLN A 68 5.54 15.18 -0.58
N ILE A 69 4.30 14.73 -0.45
CA ILE A 69 3.88 13.46 -1.03
C ILE A 69 3.73 13.64 -2.55
N TYR A 70 4.27 12.70 -3.31
CA TYR A 70 4.08 12.69 -4.75
C TYR A 70 3.51 11.37 -5.25
N THR A 71 2.63 11.46 -6.24
CA THR A 71 2.10 10.30 -6.96
C THR A 71 2.12 10.56 -8.46
N ARG A 72 2.35 9.50 -9.24
CA ARG A 72 2.39 9.58 -10.70
C ARG A 72 1.41 8.59 -11.32
N SER A 73 0.77 9.02 -12.40
CA SER A 73 -0.02 8.15 -13.26
C SER A 73 0.24 8.43 -14.74
N ASP A 74 0.47 7.35 -15.48
CA ASP A 74 0.63 7.31 -16.94
C ASP A 74 -0.16 6.12 -17.54
N GLU A 75 -1.21 5.71 -16.83
CA GLU A 75 -2.04 4.53 -17.17
C GLU A 75 -2.99 4.82 -18.35
N TYR A 76 -3.39 6.06 -18.52
CA TYR A 76 -4.35 6.48 -19.54
C TYR A 76 -3.73 7.42 -20.56
N ARG A 77 -4.33 7.47 -21.77
CA ARG A 77 -3.93 8.45 -22.80
C ARG A 77 -4.37 9.88 -22.48
N ASP A 78 -5.38 10.01 -21.64
CA ASP A 78 -5.98 11.29 -21.26
C ASP A 78 -5.38 11.83 -19.98
N LEU A 79 -4.98 13.11 -19.98
CA LEU A 79 -4.36 13.77 -18.84
C LEU A 79 -5.32 13.87 -17.64
N ASP A 80 -6.60 14.18 -17.86
CA ASP A 80 -7.54 14.36 -16.76
C ASP A 80 -7.88 13.05 -16.06
N ARG A 81 -7.93 11.94 -16.82
CA ARG A 81 -8.01 10.61 -16.25
C ARG A 81 -6.78 10.26 -15.41
N ASN A 82 -5.59 10.62 -15.87
CA ASN A 82 -4.36 10.41 -15.11
C ASN A 82 -4.31 11.28 -13.84
N LYS A 83 -4.82 12.52 -13.86
CA LYS A 83 -4.96 13.35 -12.65
C LYS A 83 -5.90 12.69 -11.63
N THR A 84 -7.06 12.22 -12.07
CA THR A 84 -8.01 11.50 -11.21
C THR A 84 -7.35 10.26 -10.61
N ARG A 85 -6.62 9.49 -11.42
CA ARG A 85 -5.89 8.31 -10.95
C ARG A 85 -4.81 8.64 -9.92
N CYS A 86 -4.11 9.78 -10.06
CA CYS A 86 -3.16 10.26 -9.05
C CYS A 86 -3.85 10.55 -7.71
N LEU A 87 -5.04 11.16 -7.73
CA LEU A 87 -5.84 11.40 -6.51
C LEU A 87 -6.25 10.10 -5.84
N GLU A 88 -6.76 9.11 -6.59
CA GLU A 88 -7.09 7.79 -6.06
C GLU A 88 -5.87 7.11 -5.41
N LYS A 89 -4.69 7.22 -6.05
CA LYS A 89 -3.44 6.70 -5.47
C LYS A 89 -3.11 7.40 -4.16
N LEU A 90 -3.26 8.71 -4.08
CA LEU A 90 -3.04 9.48 -2.86
C LEU A 90 -4.02 9.06 -1.76
N GLU A 91 -5.30 8.90 -2.06
CA GLU A 91 -6.30 8.42 -1.10
C GLU A 91 -5.96 7.03 -0.54
N ASN A 92 -5.56 6.11 -1.40
CA ASN A 92 -5.14 4.77 -0.99
C ASN A 92 -3.89 4.81 -0.08
N LEU A 93 -2.93 5.69 -0.38
CA LEU A 93 -1.76 5.91 0.48
C LEU A 93 -2.19 6.44 1.85
N LEU A 94 -3.08 7.42 1.91
CA LEU A 94 -3.60 7.98 3.15
C LEU A 94 -4.42 6.95 3.94
N ALA A 95 -5.27 6.18 3.27
CA ALA A 95 -6.02 5.09 3.90
C ALA A 95 -5.07 4.07 4.56
N THR A 96 -3.98 3.72 3.87
CA THR A 96 -2.94 2.84 4.41
C THR A 96 -2.20 3.48 5.59
N ALA A 97 -1.88 4.78 5.49
CA ALA A 97 -1.20 5.51 6.55
C ALA A 97 -2.04 5.60 7.84
N PHE A 98 -3.35 5.79 7.70
CA PHE A 98 -4.27 5.93 8.83
C PHE A 98 -4.86 4.61 9.31
N PHE A 99 -4.58 3.50 8.61
CA PHE A 99 -5.08 2.18 9.02
C PHE A 99 -4.52 1.78 10.38
N LYS A 100 -5.41 1.53 11.36
CA LYS A 100 -5.06 1.00 12.68
C LYS A 100 -5.31 -0.49 12.72
N PRO A 101 -4.29 -1.34 12.69
CA PRO A 101 -4.48 -2.78 12.73
C PRO A 101 -5.09 -3.20 14.07
N LYS A 102 -6.01 -4.16 14.04
CA LYS A 102 -6.54 -4.77 15.26
C LYS A 102 -5.41 -5.53 15.97
N LYS A 103 -5.32 -5.38 17.29
CA LYS A 103 -4.39 -6.15 18.11
C LYS A 103 -4.75 -7.64 17.98
N ARG A 104 -3.80 -8.43 17.50
CA ARG A 104 -3.98 -9.88 17.42
C ARG A 104 -3.82 -10.49 18.79
N THR A 105 -4.85 -11.22 19.26
CA THR A 105 -4.78 -12.03 20.48
C THR A 105 -4.19 -13.40 20.14
N ALA A 106 -3.26 -13.86 20.96
CA ALA A 106 -2.68 -15.19 20.79
C ALA A 106 -3.77 -16.27 20.96
N THR A 107 -3.92 -17.15 19.99
CA THR A 107 -4.86 -18.26 20.05
C THR A 107 -4.13 -19.54 20.45
N LYS A 108 -4.75 -20.35 21.33
CA LYS A 108 -4.25 -21.67 21.69
C LYS A 108 -4.64 -22.69 20.60
N PRO A 109 -3.81 -23.72 20.33
CA PRO A 109 -4.17 -24.80 19.41
C PRO A 109 -5.43 -25.52 19.85
N THR A 110 -6.31 -25.82 18.89
CA THR A 110 -7.56 -26.56 19.16
C THR A 110 -7.27 -28.00 19.58
N ARG A 111 -8.23 -28.64 20.26
CA ARG A 111 -8.14 -30.07 20.65
C ARG A 111 -7.87 -30.97 19.44
N SER A 112 -8.58 -30.75 18.34
CA SER A 112 -8.40 -31.51 17.10
C SER A 112 -7.01 -31.34 16.49
N SER A 113 -6.43 -30.14 16.53
CA SER A 113 -5.06 -29.89 16.07
C SER A 113 -4.02 -30.67 16.90
N LYS A 114 -4.22 -30.72 18.23
CA LYS A 114 -3.36 -31.52 19.14
C LYS A 114 -3.45 -33.02 18.83
N LEU A 115 -4.66 -33.54 18.62
CA LEU A 115 -4.88 -34.95 18.27
C LEU A 115 -4.23 -35.31 16.94
N ARG A 116 -4.44 -34.52 15.88
CA ARG A 116 -3.79 -34.75 14.58
C ARG A 116 -2.26 -34.79 14.69
N LYS A 117 -1.69 -33.89 15.51
CA LYS A 117 -0.23 -33.86 15.73
C LYS A 117 0.24 -35.12 16.44
N LEU A 118 -0.53 -35.62 17.40
CA LEU A 118 -0.25 -36.89 18.12
C LEU A 118 -0.33 -38.10 17.17
N GLU A 119 -1.41 -38.20 16.39
CA GLU A 119 -1.56 -39.25 15.36
C GLU A 119 -0.43 -39.26 14.36
N SER A 120 -0.03 -38.08 13.86
CA SER A 120 1.10 -37.96 12.95
C SER A 120 2.41 -38.45 13.58
N LYS A 121 2.64 -38.17 14.86
CA LYS A 121 3.79 -38.68 15.61
C LYS A 121 3.75 -40.19 15.74
N ASN A 122 2.58 -40.74 16.09
CA ASN A 122 2.39 -42.20 16.25
C ASN A 122 2.66 -42.94 14.93
N ARG A 123 2.07 -42.48 13.82
CA ARG A 123 2.34 -43.06 12.48
C ARG A 123 3.83 -43.06 12.12
N ARG A 124 4.53 -41.94 12.41
CA ARG A 124 5.98 -41.86 12.17
C ARG A 124 6.76 -42.83 13.07
N SER A 125 6.34 -43.02 14.33
CA SER A 125 6.95 -43.96 15.25
C SER A 125 6.78 -45.41 14.78
N GLU A 126 5.57 -45.78 14.35
CA GLU A 126 5.28 -47.11 13.78
C GLU A 126 6.12 -47.37 12.53
N THR A 127 6.18 -46.41 11.59
CA THR A 127 7.02 -46.51 10.39
C THR A 127 8.51 -46.73 10.75
N LYS A 128 8.99 -46.03 11.80
CA LYS A 128 10.38 -46.23 12.26
C LYS A 128 10.60 -47.60 12.88
N LYS A 129 9.65 -48.10 13.68
CA LYS A 129 9.70 -49.44 14.26
C LYS A 129 9.74 -50.54 13.18
N MET A 130 8.93 -50.38 12.12
CA MET A 130 8.93 -51.34 10.99
C MET A 130 10.23 -51.37 10.20
N ARG A 131 11.01 -50.28 10.23
CA ARG A 131 12.32 -50.19 9.55
C ARG A 131 13.47 -50.75 10.40
N GLN A 132 13.26 -51.07 11.67
CA GLN A 132 14.32 -51.69 12.47
C GLN A 132 14.55 -53.10 11.97
N LYS A 133 15.81 -53.43 11.64
CA LYS A 133 16.20 -54.82 11.30
C LYS A 133 15.83 -55.72 12.49
N VAL A 134 15.04 -56.75 12.17
CA VAL A 134 14.88 -57.89 13.09
C VAL A 134 16.26 -58.53 13.18
N ARG A 135 16.84 -58.53 14.37
CA ARG A 135 18.07 -59.28 14.66
C ARG A 135 17.73 -60.75 14.90
#